data_55db0f26b60b9393b1d577aeb8237baa
#
_entry.id   55db0f26b60b9393b1d577aeb8237baa
#
_cell.length_a   1.000
_cell.length_b   1.000
_cell.length_c   1.000
_cell.angle_alpha   90.00
_cell.angle_beta   90.00
_cell.angle_gamma   90.00
#
_symmetry.space_group_name_H-M   'P 1'
#
loop_
_entity.id
_entity.type
_entity.pdbx_description
1 polymer ?
#
loop_
_entity_poly.entity_id
_entity_poly.type
_entity_poly.pdbx_seq_one_letter_code
_entity_poly.pdbx_strand_id
1 'polypeptide(L)'
;MATATQTSKILSAEQEAKLRQPIDEYVGKIQAQIDELRTDGTEKAVNIQNELDNLKTKYNKAETNVENIQSMLEGHQVQLLKDIAMLDKMYELNMAYFKELSMYILAGKKKLAEVRANELQQAMDKAKQSGLPEDAQAARDLADQCERFEKKLYDLELTRNISLQMGPQIRLLQNNNTMMAEKIQSTIVNTIPLWKNQMVLALGLAHTQKAMQAERAVTDMTNDLLKKNADALKMGTIETAKESQRGVVDIETLQQTNKSLIETLDELNKIQTEGRAKRVAAEQELTR
;
A
#
# COMPACT_ATOMS: atom_id res chain seq x y z
N MET A 1 12.64 -27.69 -7.58
CA MET A 1 11.88 -27.48 -6.33
C MET A 1 10.64 -26.68 -6.71
N ALA A 2 9.52 -27.37 -6.82
CA ALA A 2 8.25 -26.77 -7.20
C ALA A 2 7.52 -26.41 -5.90
N THR A 3 7.48 -25.13 -5.56
CA THR A 3 6.56 -24.62 -4.56
C THR A 3 5.20 -24.51 -5.22
N ALA A 4 4.36 -25.50 -4.94
CA ALA A 4 2.96 -25.49 -5.28
C ALA A 4 2.32 -24.25 -4.64
N THR A 5 1.91 -23.32 -5.49
CA THR A 5 0.98 -22.25 -5.12
C THR A 5 -0.35 -22.94 -4.80
N GLN A 6 -0.55 -23.27 -3.52
CA GLN A 6 -1.88 -23.57 -3.01
C GLN A 6 -2.65 -22.26 -3.04
N THR A 7 -3.38 -22.01 -4.14
CA THR A 7 -4.53 -21.12 -4.13
C THR A 7 -5.47 -21.68 -3.07
N SER A 8 -5.48 -21.09 -1.89
CA SER A 8 -6.44 -21.41 -0.86
C SER A 8 -7.80 -21.04 -1.44
N LYS A 9 -8.61 -22.02 -1.82
CA LYS A 9 -10.04 -21.82 -2.04
C LYS A 9 -10.58 -21.22 -0.75
N ILE A 10 -10.98 -19.98 -0.81
CA ILE A 10 -11.41 -19.16 0.35
C ILE A 10 -12.64 -19.78 1.02
N LEU A 11 -13.40 -20.56 0.26
CA LEU A 11 -14.44 -21.41 0.80
C LEU A 11 -14.02 -22.86 0.56
N SER A 12 -14.12 -23.69 1.59
CA SER A 12 -14.03 -25.13 1.39
C SER A 12 -15.18 -25.57 0.48
N ALA A 13 -14.99 -26.64 -0.27
CA ALA A 13 -16.05 -27.23 -1.11
C ALA A 13 -17.34 -27.48 -0.30
N GLU A 14 -17.21 -27.74 1.00
CA GLU A 14 -18.30 -27.92 1.94
C GLU A 14 -19.04 -26.60 2.26
N GLN A 15 -18.32 -25.49 2.35
CA GLN A 15 -18.90 -24.15 2.55
C GLN A 15 -19.60 -23.64 1.29
N GLU A 16 -19.03 -23.89 0.11
CA GLU A 16 -19.71 -23.61 -1.17
C GLU A 16 -20.97 -24.46 -1.34
N ALA A 17 -20.91 -25.73 -0.98
CA ALA A 17 -22.10 -26.60 -1.00
C ALA A 17 -23.18 -26.10 -0.04
N LYS A 18 -22.82 -25.68 1.19
CA LYS A 18 -23.76 -25.10 2.16
C LYS A 18 -24.37 -23.77 1.69
N LEU A 19 -23.65 -22.97 0.91
CA LEU A 19 -24.15 -21.73 0.31
C LEU A 19 -25.07 -21.99 -0.90
N ARG A 20 -24.79 -23.02 -1.69
CA ARG A 20 -25.60 -23.41 -2.84
C ARG A 20 -26.86 -24.18 -2.43
N GLN A 21 -26.78 -24.98 -1.36
CA GLN A 21 -27.87 -25.82 -0.90
C GLN A 21 -29.23 -25.10 -0.74
N PRO A 22 -29.33 -23.90 -0.12
CA PRO A 22 -30.61 -23.17 -0.01
C PRO A 22 -31.16 -22.74 -1.37
N ILE A 23 -30.28 -22.44 -2.34
CA ILE A 23 -30.68 -22.04 -3.70
C ILE A 23 -31.19 -23.25 -4.46
N ASP A 24 -30.48 -24.37 -4.39
CA ASP A 24 -30.87 -25.61 -5.06
C ASP A 24 -32.20 -26.16 -4.50
N GLU A 25 -32.40 -26.05 -3.16
CA GLU A 25 -33.66 -26.38 -2.51
C GLU A 25 -34.81 -25.48 -2.97
N TYR A 26 -34.56 -24.15 -3.06
CA TYR A 26 -35.56 -23.21 -3.55
C TYR A 26 -35.89 -23.43 -5.03
N VAL A 27 -34.87 -23.66 -5.86
CA VAL A 27 -35.03 -24.01 -7.28
C VAL A 27 -35.82 -25.29 -7.43
N GLY A 28 -35.55 -26.29 -6.58
CA GLY A 28 -36.32 -27.57 -6.57
C GLY A 28 -37.78 -27.37 -6.21
N LYS A 29 -38.09 -26.53 -5.22
CA LYS A 29 -39.48 -26.20 -4.84
C LYS A 29 -40.24 -25.49 -5.97
N ILE A 30 -39.59 -24.49 -6.62
CA ILE A 30 -40.22 -23.81 -7.78
C ILE A 30 -40.39 -24.78 -8.94
N GLN A 31 -39.41 -25.65 -9.20
CA GLN A 31 -39.53 -26.64 -10.25
C GLN A 31 -40.68 -27.61 -10.01
N ALA A 32 -40.87 -28.06 -8.77
CA ALA A 32 -42.02 -28.88 -8.38
C ALA A 32 -43.35 -28.15 -8.62
N GLN A 33 -43.44 -26.86 -8.25
CA GLN A 33 -44.61 -26.02 -8.52
C GLN A 33 -44.86 -25.84 -10.04
N ILE A 34 -43.78 -25.67 -10.82
CA ILE A 34 -43.88 -25.59 -12.29
C ILE A 34 -44.41 -26.89 -12.86
N ASP A 35 -43.94 -28.04 -12.38
CA ASP A 35 -44.36 -29.34 -12.86
C ASP A 35 -45.83 -29.65 -12.50
N GLU A 36 -46.27 -29.21 -11.32
CA GLU A 36 -47.70 -29.30 -10.90
C GLU A 36 -48.60 -28.40 -11.76
N LEU A 37 -48.15 -27.15 -12.04
CA LEU A 37 -48.91 -26.20 -12.87
C LEU A 37 -48.86 -26.52 -14.37
N ARG A 38 -47.82 -27.25 -14.84
CA ARG A 38 -47.73 -27.72 -16.23
C ARG A 38 -48.87 -28.67 -16.60
N THR A 39 -49.39 -29.41 -15.64
CA THR A 39 -50.58 -30.25 -15.83
C THR A 39 -51.84 -29.45 -16.13
N ASP A 40 -51.91 -28.20 -15.65
CA ASP A 40 -53.05 -27.30 -15.84
C ASP A 40 -52.90 -26.34 -17.05
N GLY A 41 -51.75 -26.32 -17.74
CA GLY A 41 -51.51 -25.55 -18.96
C GLY A 41 -51.65 -24.03 -18.82
N THR A 42 -51.45 -23.48 -17.62
CA THR A 42 -51.76 -22.09 -17.31
C THR A 42 -50.58 -21.12 -17.51
N GLU A 43 -50.88 -19.88 -17.87
CA GLU A 43 -49.94 -18.74 -18.03
C GLU A 43 -49.03 -18.50 -16.81
N LYS A 44 -49.48 -18.92 -15.61
CA LYS A 44 -48.71 -18.85 -14.35
C LYS A 44 -47.46 -19.72 -14.36
N ALA A 45 -47.47 -20.89 -14.99
CA ALA A 45 -46.31 -21.77 -15.06
C ALA A 45 -45.19 -21.16 -15.91
N VAL A 46 -45.53 -20.47 -16.99
CA VAL A 46 -44.57 -19.77 -17.85
C VAL A 46 -43.93 -18.60 -17.10
N ASN A 47 -44.71 -17.85 -16.33
CA ASN A 47 -44.20 -16.73 -15.52
C ASN A 47 -43.20 -17.20 -14.44
N ILE A 48 -43.54 -18.30 -13.73
CA ILE A 48 -42.65 -18.88 -12.71
C ILE A 48 -41.35 -19.39 -13.36
N GLN A 49 -41.40 -20.01 -14.52
CA GLN A 49 -40.21 -20.44 -15.24
C GLN A 49 -39.33 -19.25 -15.65
N ASN A 50 -39.94 -18.18 -16.16
CA ASN A 50 -39.23 -16.95 -16.52
C ASN A 50 -38.61 -16.29 -15.31
N GLU A 51 -39.28 -16.25 -14.16
CA GLU A 51 -38.73 -15.74 -12.91
C GLU A 51 -37.55 -16.58 -12.42
N LEU A 52 -37.66 -17.94 -12.51
CA LEU A 52 -36.57 -18.84 -12.15
C LEU A 52 -35.31 -18.61 -13.00
N ASP A 53 -35.50 -18.49 -14.32
CA ASP A 53 -34.37 -18.27 -15.25
C ASP A 53 -33.74 -16.89 -15.06
N ASN A 54 -34.55 -15.88 -14.77
CA ASN A 54 -34.05 -14.54 -14.39
C ASN A 54 -33.26 -14.57 -13.09
N LEU A 55 -33.72 -15.28 -12.07
CA LEU A 55 -33.03 -15.45 -10.80
C LEU A 55 -31.68 -16.16 -10.96
N LYS A 56 -31.67 -17.27 -11.71
CA LYS A 56 -30.44 -17.99 -12.02
C LYS A 56 -29.42 -17.10 -12.74
N THR A 57 -29.90 -16.34 -13.73
CA THR A 57 -29.02 -15.41 -14.49
C THR A 57 -28.43 -14.34 -13.60
N LYS A 58 -29.24 -13.73 -12.74
CA LYS A 58 -28.79 -12.70 -11.78
C LYS A 58 -27.80 -13.27 -10.77
N TYR A 59 -28.05 -14.45 -10.23
CA TYR A 59 -27.14 -15.13 -9.32
C TYR A 59 -25.79 -15.40 -9.97
N ASN A 60 -25.78 -16.03 -11.14
CA ASN A 60 -24.55 -16.35 -11.85
C ASN A 60 -23.74 -15.09 -12.16
N LYS A 61 -24.40 -14.00 -12.55
CA LYS A 61 -23.73 -12.71 -12.79
C LYS A 61 -23.15 -12.12 -11.52
N ALA A 62 -23.88 -12.17 -10.41
CA ALA A 62 -23.40 -11.66 -9.11
C ALA A 62 -22.24 -12.52 -8.57
N GLU A 63 -22.32 -13.85 -8.68
CA GLU A 63 -21.27 -14.79 -8.31
C GLU A 63 -19.98 -14.51 -9.09
N THR A 64 -20.07 -14.40 -10.43
CA THR A 64 -18.93 -14.07 -11.29
C THR A 64 -18.31 -12.72 -10.91
N ASN A 65 -19.10 -11.71 -10.59
CA ASN A 65 -18.61 -10.42 -10.17
C ASN A 65 -17.82 -10.52 -8.85
N VAL A 66 -18.32 -11.28 -7.87
CA VAL A 66 -17.64 -11.48 -6.59
C VAL A 66 -16.33 -12.27 -6.76
N GLU A 67 -16.32 -13.28 -7.63
CA GLU A 67 -15.11 -14.04 -7.96
C GLU A 67 -14.06 -13.15 -8.64
N ASN A 68 -14.46 -12.27 -9.54
CA ASN A 68 -13.57 -11.31 -10.17
C ASN A 68 -12.98 -10.33 -9.15
N ILE A 69 -13.80 -9.80 -8.23
CA ILE A 69 -13.34 -8.92 -7.15
C ILE A 69 -12.37 -9.67 -6.24
N GLN A 70 -12.67 -10.89 -5.86
CA GLN A 70 -11.79 -11.72 -5.05
C GLN A 70 -10.43 -11.94 -5.71
N SER A 71 -10.43 -12.36 -6.99
CA SER A 71 -9.19 -12.56 -7.76
C SER A 71 -8.36 -11.28 -7.88
N MET A 72 -9.02 -10.14 -8.06
CA MET A 72 -8.35 -8.84 -8.10
C MET A 72 -7.72 -8.48 -6.76
N LEU A 73 -8.43 -8.69 -5.66
CA LEU A 73 -7.92 -8.45 -4.30
C LEU A 73 -6.73 -9.36 -3.97
N GLU A 74 -6.79 -10.63 -4.34
CA GLU A 74 -5.68 -11.58 -4.19
C GLU A 74 -4.45 -11.12 -4.97
N GLY A 75 -4.64 -10.64 -6.20
CA GLY A 75 -3.57 -10.06 -7.02
C GLY A 75 -2.92 -8.83 -6.36
N HIS A 76 -3.72 -7.92 -5.83
CA HIS A 76 -3.23 -6.75 -5.10
C HIS A 76 -2.50 -7.12 -3.82
N GLN A 77 -2.99 -8.09 -3.06
CA GLN A 77 -2.33 -8.58 -1.86
C GLN A 77 -0.94 -9.13 -2.17
N VAL A 78 -0.81 -9.96 -3.20
CA VAL A 78 0.48 -10.51 -3.64
C VAL A 78 1.45 -9.39 -4.03
N GLN A 79 0.96 -8.36 -4.73
CA GLN A 79 1.80 -7.22 -5.11
C GLN A 79 2.27 -6.44 -3.88
N LEU A 80 1.38 -6.12 -2.94
CA LEU A 80 1.75 -5.44 -1.68
C LEU A 80 2.78 -6.21 -0.88
N LEU A 81 2.68 -7.54 -0.80
CA LEU A 81 3.67 -8.37 -0.12
C LEU A 81 5.05 -8.31 -0.79
N LYS A 82 5.10 -8.26 -2.13
CA LYS A 82 6.35 -8.05 -2.87
C LYS A 82 6.93 -6.66 -2.60
N ASP A 83 6.09 -5.64 -2.59
CA ASP A 83 6.50 -4.27 -2.32
C ASP A 83 7.04 -4.11 -0.89
N ILE A 84 6.44 -4.78 0.11
CA ILE A 84 6.92 -4.82 1.49
C ILE A 84 8.33 -5.42 1.55
N ALA A 85 8.56 -6.55 0.88
CA ALA A 85 9.87 -7.21 0.84
C ALA A 85 10.92 -6.32 0.12
N MET A 86 10.53 -5.63 -0.94
CA MET A 86 11.39 -4.67 -1.64
C MET A 86 11.75 -3.49 -0.74
N LEU A 87 10.78 -2.93 -0.02
CA LEU A 87 10.99 -1.82 0.91
C LEU A 87 11.90 -2.21 2.08
N ASP A 88 11.83 -3.44 2.59
CA ASP A 88 12.79 -3.94 3.57
C ASP A 88 14.22 -3.92 3.03
N LYS A 89 14.39 -4.40 1.82
CA LYS A 89 15.70 -4.37 1.16
C LYS A 89 16.21 -2.96 0.93
N MET A 90 15.33 -2.06 0.51
CA MET A 90 15.66 -0.63 0.34
C MET A 90 16.07 0.00 1.67
N TYR A 91 15.39 -0.31 2.76
CA TYR A 91 15.73 0.18 4.09
C TYR A 91 17.13 -0.29 4.53
N GLU A 92 17.43 -1.57 4.37
CA GLU A 92 18.76 -2.13 4.69
C GLU A 92 19.88 -1.44 3.90
N LEU A 93 19.68 -1.29 2.58
CA LEU A 93 20.63 -0.62 1.69
C LEU A 93 20.81 0.86 2.07
N ASN A 94 19.73 1.55 2.38
CA ASN A 94 19.77 2.95 2.81
C ASN A 94 20.55 3.10 4.12
N MET A 95 20.35 2.20 5.09
CA MET A 95 21.10 2.21 6.34
C MET A 95 22.58 1.91 6.16
N ALA A 96 22.94 1.00 5.26
CA ALA A 96 24.32 0.73 4.89
C ALA A 96 24.97 1.96 4.25
N TYR A 97 24.28 2.56 3.29
CA TYR A 97 24.73 3.78 2.60
C TYR A 97 24.91 4.96 3.56
N PHE A 98 23.97 5.17 4.48
CA PHE A 98 24.11 6.20 5.53
C PHE A 98 25.37 6.01 6.39
N LYS A 99 25.67 4.77 6.79
CA LYS A 99 26.88 4.45 7.57
C LYS A 99 28.14 4.73 6.76
N GLU A 100 28.16 4.30 5.50
CA GLU A 100 29.30 4.50 4.59
C GLU A 100 29.55 5.99 4.36
N LEU A 101 28.54 6.79 4.03
CA LEU A 101 28.63 8.24 3.90
C LEU A 101 29.17 8.89 5.19
N SER A 102 28.68 8.46 6.35
CA SER A 102 29.15 8.99 7.65
C SER A 102 30.63 8.72 7.87
N MET A 103 31.13 7.54 7.49
CA MET A 103 32.55 7.22 7.57
C MET A 103 33.39 8.06 6.61
N TYR A 104 32.95 8.19 5.35
CA TYR A 104 33.68 9.02 4.36
C TYR A 104 33.72 10.50 4.78
N ILE A 105 32.62 11.04 5.27
CA ILE A 105 32.57 12.43 5.76
C ILE A 105 33.51 12.61 6.95
N LEU A 106 33.51 11.72 7.93
CA LEU A 106 34.38 11.78 9.09
C LEU A 106 35.85 11.71 8.70
N ALA A 107 36.22 10.75 7.85
CA ALA A 107 37.57 10.58 7.35
C ALA A 107 38.03 11.80 6.52
N GLY A 108 37.15 12.29 5.65
CA GLY A 108 37.42 13.47 4.82
C GLY A 108 37.60 14.74 5.63
N LYS A 109 36.74 14.98 6.63
CA LYS A 109 36.92 16.13 7.54
C LYS A 109 38.24 16.08 8.32
N LYS A 110 38.57 14.87 8.82
CA LYS A 110 39.87 14.67 9.52
C LYS A 110 41.03 14.95 8.59
N LYS A 111 41.00 14.40 7.35
CA LYS A 111 42.09 14.63 6.38
C LYS A 111 42.18 16.11 5.97
N LEU A 112 41.06 16.77 5.72
CA LEU A 112 41.04 18.19 5.40
C LEU A 112 41.63 19.04 6.52
N ALA A 113 41.30 18.76 7.78
CA ALA A 113 41.84 19.44 8.93
C ALA A 113 43.38 19.24 9.05
N GLU A 114 43.84 18.01 8.82
CA GLU A 114 45.26 17.65 8.80
C GLU A 114 46.03 18.39 7.70
N VAL A 115 45.50 18.37 6.46
CA VAL A 115 46.11 19.08 5.33
C VAL A 115 46.16 20.58 5.57
N ARG A 116 45.08 21.18 6.08
CA ARG A 116 45.07 22.63 6.41
C ARG A 116 46.05 22.98 7.50
N ALA A 117 46.15 22.19 8.56
CA ALA A 117 47.02 22.46 9.69
C ALA A 117 48.49 22.25 9.36
N ASN A 118 48.84 21.31 8.52
CA ASN A 118 50.24 20.95 8.22
C ASN A 118 50.64 21.37 6.82
N GLU A 119 50.13 20.73 5.78
CA GLU A 119 50.61 20.89 4.41
C GLU A 119 50.36 22.31 3.87
N LEU A 120 49.15 22.85 4.04
CA LEU A 120 48.82 24.20 3.59
C LEU A 120 49.59 25.26 4.37
N GLN A 121 49.71 25.11 5.69
CA GLN A 121 50.47 26.05 6.52
C GLN A 121 51.95 26.07 6.12
N GLN A 122 52.55 24.88 5.88
CA GLN A 122 53.95 24.79 5.42
C GLN A 122 54.12 25.40 4.02
N ALA A 123 53.18 25.18 3.09
CA ALA A 123 53.22 25.78 1.76
C ALA A 123 53.12 27.32 1.84
N MET A 124 52.24 27.84 2.69
CA MET A 124 52.11 29.30 2.92
C MET A 124 53.35 29.92 3.55
N ASP A 125 53.95 29.24 4.52
CA ASP A 125 55.18 29.74 5.20
C ASP A 125 56.38 29.67 4.26
N LYS A 126 56.49 28.63 3.44
CA LYS A 126 57.51 28.54 2.40
C LYS A 126 57.35 29.65 1.37
N ALA A 127 56.15 29.93 0.89
CA ALA A 127 55.88 31.03 -0.02
C ALA A 127 56.26 32.40 0.55
N LYS A 128 56.03 32.63 1.86
CA LYS A 128 56.44 33.85 2.54
C LYS A 128 57.97 33.98 2.69
N GLN A 129 58.63 32.85 2.94
CA GLN A 129 60.09 32.83 3.14
C GLN A 129 60.86 32.95 1.83
N SER A 130 60.44 32.22 0.77
CA SER A 130 61.11 32.22 -0.52
C SER A 130 60.84 33.46 -1.37
N GLY A 131 59.65 34.09 -1.19
CA GLY A 131 59.18 35.17 -2.06
C GLY A 131 59.01 34.81 -3.52
N LEU A 132 59.18 33.53 -3.88
CA LEU A 132 59.07 33.04 -5.26
C LEU A 132 57.59 32.91 -5.72
N PRO A 133 57.26 33.38 -6.95
CA PRO A 133 55.90 33.24 -7.50
C PRO A 133 55.43 31.78 -7.60
N GLU A 134 56.31 30.85 -7.82
CA GLU A 134 56.06 29.40 -7.93
C GLU A 134 55.54 28.82 -6.60
N ASP A 135 56.22 29.17 -5.49
CA ASP A 135 55.80 28.74 -4.15
C ASP A 135 54.47 29.39 -3.73
N ALA A 136 54.25 30.65 -4.11
CA ALA A 136 52.99 31.34 -3.89
C ALA A 136 51.83 30.70 -4.69
N GLN A 137 52.11 30.27 -5.93
CA GLN A 137 51.12 29.57 -6.74
C GLN A 137 50.79 28.19 -6.17
N ALA A 138 51.81 27.41 -5.75
CA ALA A 138 51.61 26.12 -5.13
C ALA A 138 50.73 26.19 -3.85
N ALA A 139 50.93 27.21 -3.02
CA ALA A 139 50.12 27.45 -1.85
C ALA A 139 48.65 27.78 -2.19
N ARG A 140 48.45 28.60 -3.24
CA ARG A 140 47.08 28.89 -3.75
C ARG A 140 46.40 27.66 -4.29
N ASP A 141 47.10 26.87 -5.14
CA ASP A 141 46.54 25.65 -5.73
C ASP A 141 46.12 24.66 -4.64
N LEU A 142 46.92 24.52 -3.58
CA LEU A 142 46.58 23.67 -2.44
C LEU A 142 45.37 24.23 -1.64
N ALA A 143 45.30 25.54 -1.45
CA ALA A 143 44.15 26.18 -0.82
C ALA A 143 42.86 25.93 -1.64
N ASP A 144 42.90 26.12 -2.95
CA ASP A 144 41.80 25.86 -3.86
C ASP A 144 41.39 24.39 -3.88
N GLN A 145 42.34 23.47 -3.74
CA GLN A 145 42.03 22.03 -3.60
C GLN A 145 41.31 21.76 -2.28
N CYS A 146 41.72 22.36 -1.18
CA CYS A 146 41.08 22.28 0.11
C CYS A 146 39.63 22.79 0.05
N GLU A 147 39.40 23.92 -0.61
CA GLU A 147 38.05 24.47 -0.78
C GLU A 147 37.16 23.58 -1.62
N ARG A 148 37.67 23.07 -2.75
CA ARG A 148 36.92 22.13 -3.59
C ARG A 148 36.57 20.84 -2.84
N PHE A 149 37.50 20.35 -2.03
CA PHE A 149 37.26 19.16 -1.20
C PHE A 149 36.25 19.44 -0.09
N GLU A 150 36.31 20.60 0.54
CA GLU A 150 35.30 21.02 1.53
C GLU A 150 33.87 21.08 0.94
N LYS A 151 33.73 21.67 -0.25
CA LYS A 151 32.46 21.67 -0.97
C LYS A 151 31.93 20.23 -1.23
N LYS A 152 32.83 19.33 -1.66
CA LYS A 152 32.43 17.90 -1.82
C LYS A 152 31.99 17.25 -0.50
N LEU A 153 32.66 17.54 0.60
CA LEU A 153 32.27 17.06 1.93
C LEU A 153 30.88 17.59 2.32
N TYR A 154 30.62 18.85 2.02
CA TYR A 154 29.31 19.44 2.24
C TYR A 154 28.21 18.73 1.40
N ASP A 155 28.45 18.48 0.13
CA ASP A 155 27.54 17.72 -0.73
C ASP A 155 27.27 16.31 -0.19
N LEU A 156 28.30 15.64 0.34
CA LEU A 156 28.13 14.33 0.99
C LEU A 156 27.31 14.45 2.29
N GLU A 157 27.45 15.53 3.05
CA GLU A 157 26.61 15.77 4.24
C GLU A 157 25.13 15.96 3.88
N LEU A 158 24.85 16.72 2.81
CA LEU A 158 23.49 16.86 2.29
C LEU A 158 22.92 15.50 1.88
N THR A 159 23.70 14.71 1.13
CA THR A 159 23.30 13.35 0.72
C THR A 159 23.06 12.44 1.92
N ARG A 160 23.91 12.53 2.97
CA ARG A 160 23.69 11.77 4.21
C ARG A 160 22.40 12.18 4.91
N ASN A 161 22.07 13.47 4.93
CA ASN A 161 20.82 13.96 5.53
C ASN A 161 19.59 13.47 4.75
N ILE A 162 19.67 13.43 3.41
CA ILE A 162 18.63 12.81 2.58
C ILE A 162 18.46 11.33 2.94
N SER A 163 19.55 10.59 3.02
CA SER A 163 19.53 9.17 3.41
C SER A 163 18.91 8.97 4.80
N LEU A 164 19.18 9.86 5.75
CA LEU A 164 18.57 9.84 7.08
C LEU A 164 17.05 10.03 7.03
N GLN A 165 16.57 10.94 6.18
CA GLN A 165 15.14 11.20 5.98
C GLN A 165 14.42 10.07 5.23
N MET A 166 15.11 9.38 4.32
CA MET A 166 14.55 8.24 3.57
C MET A 166 14.17 7.06 4.48
N GLY A 167 14.90 6.82 5.55
CA GLY A 167 14.63 5.70 6.46
C GLY A 167 13.19 5.69 7.01
N PRO A 168 12.74 6.76 7.69
CA PRO A 168 11.35 6.89 8.14
C PRO A 168 10.32 6.83 7.02
N GLN A 169 10.61 7.41 5.84
CA GLN A 169 9.71 7.39 4.68
C GLN A 169 9.48 5.97 4.16
N ILE A 170 10.56 5.18 4.04
CA ILE A 170 10.49 3.77 3.64
C ILE A 170 9.64 2.99 4.66
N ARG A 171 9.87 3.18 5.96
CA ARG A 171 9.11 2.52 7.02
C ARG A 171 7.64 2.91 7.05
N LEU A 172 7.34 4.18 6.80
CA LEU A 172 5.96 4.64 6.68
C LEU A 172 5.23 3.95 5.53
N LEU A 173 5.85 3.92 4.34
CA LEU A 173 5.29 3.25 3.18
C LEU A 173 5.12 1.74 3.40
N GLN A 174 6.10 1.10 4.03
CA GLN A 174 6.04 -0.30 4.39
C GLN A 174 4.87 -0.60 5.34
N ASN A 175 4.69 0.21 6.38
CA ASN A 175 3.58 0.06 7.31
C ASN A 175 2.22 0.24 6.62
N ASN A 176 2.12 1.22 5.71
CA ASN A 176 0.90 1.43 4.93
C ASN A 176 0.58 0.20 4.05
N ASN A 177 1.58 -0.35 3.36
CA ASN A 177 1.42 -1.55 2.55
C ASN A 177 1.03 -2.76 3.40
N THR A 178 1.61 -2.91 4.59
CA THR A 178 1.28 -3.98 5.53
C THR A 178 -0.18 -3.88 5.98
N MET A 179 -0.61 -2.70 6.43
CA MET A 179 -2.01 -2.47 6.83
C MET A 179 -2.99 -2.74 5.70
N MET A 180 -2.64 -2.36 4.45
CA MET A 180 -3.49 -2.63 3.30
C MET A 180 -3.54 -4.12 2.96
N ALA A 181 -2.41 -4.83 3.01
CA ALA A 181 -2.37 -6.27 2.78
C ALA A 181 -3.21 -7.03 3.82
N GLU A 182 -3.13 -6.64 5.10
CA GLU A 182 -3.94 -7.20 6.19
C GLU A 182 -5.43 -6.91 6.00
N LYS A 183 -5.78 -5.68 5.59
CA LYS A 183 -7.17 -5.29 5.32
C LYS A 183 -7.74 -6.07 4.14
N ILE A 184 -6.98 -6.24 3.06
CA ILE A 184 -7.37 -7.06 1.92
C ILE A 184 -7.58 -8.51 2.38
N GLN A 185 -6.65 -9.07 3.15
CA GLN A 185 -6.79 -10.42 3.71
C GLN A 185 -8.07 -10.56 4.53
N SER A 186 -8.34 -9.61 5.41
CA SER A 186 -9.58 -9.61 6.20
C SER A 186 -10.84 -9.49 5.33
N THR A 187 -10.79 -8.69 4.27
CA THR A 187 -11.89 -8.56 3.31
C THR A 187 -12.15 -9.88 2.58
N ILE A 188 -11.10 -10.54 2.11
CA ILE A 188 -11.20 -11.83 1.42
C ILE A 188 -11.78 -12.90 2.34
N VAL A 189 -11.31 -12.97 3.58
CA VAL A 189 -11.69 -14.05 4.52
C VAL A 189 -13.07 -13.80 5.14
N ASN A 190 -13.41 -12.55 5.46
CA ASN A 190 -14.61 -12.24 6.24
C ASN A 190 -15.72 -11.60 5.39
N THR A 191 -15.37 -10.62 4.55
CA THR A 191 -16.37 -9.79 3.87
C THR A 191 -16.92 -10.50 2.62
N ILE A 192 -16.08 -11.14 1.83
CA ILE A 192 -16.52 -11.85 0.63
C ILE A 192 -17.47 -13.01 0.95
N PRO A 193 -17.20 -13.87 1.95
CA PRO A 193 -18.18 -14.88 2.37
C PRO A 193 -19.50 -14.28 2.85
N LEU A 194 -19.44 -13.14 3.57
CA LEU A 194 -20.65 -12.44 3.97
C LEU A 194 -21.46 -11.96 2.77
N TRP A 195 -20.82 -11.43 1.73
CA TRP A 195 -21.51 -11.04 0.50
C TRP A 195 -22.13 -12.22 -0.22
N LYS A 196 -21.40 -13.33 -0.32
CA LYS A 196 -21.96 -14.58 -0.89
C LYS A 196 -23.20 -15.02 -0.12
N ASN A 197 -23.17 -14.98 1.21
CA ASN A 197 -24.33 -15.26 2.07
C ASN A 197 -25.49 -14.28 1.82
N GLN A 198 -25.20 -12.99 1.71
CA GLN A 198 -26.22 -11.96 1.43
C GLN A 198 -26.85 -12.13 0.05
N MET A 199 -26.07 -12.52 -0.96
CA MET A 199 -26.60 -12.84 -2.29
C MET A 199 -27.56 -14.03 -2.25
N VAL A 200 -27.20 -15.07 -1.50
CA VAL A 200 -28.09 -16.25 -1.31
C VAL A 200 -29.39 -15.85 -0.63
N LEU A 201 -29.29 -15.02 0.44
CA LEU A 201 -30.48 -14.51 1.14
C LEU A 201 -31.32 -13.62 0.23
N ALA A 202 -30.69 -12.73 -0.56
CA ALA A 202 -31.40 -11.87 -1.50
C ALA A 202 -32.15 -12.69 -2.57
N LEU A 203 -31.56 -13.78 -3.05
CA LEU A 203 -32.20 -14.69 -3.98
C LEU A 203 -33.33 -15.47 -3.32
N GLY A 204 -33.18 -15.92 -2.07
CA GLY A 204 -34.21 -16.59 -1.30
C GLY A 204 -35.41 -15.69 -0.98
N LEU A 205 -35.18 -14.36 -0.90
CA LEU A 205 -36.21 -13.35 -0.64
C LEU A 205 -36.77 -12.71 -1.91
N ALA A 206 -36.45 -13.23 -3.10
CA ALA A 206 -36.75 -12.63 -4.40
C ALA A 206 -38.27 -12.40 -4.66
N HIS A 207 -39.15 -12.95 -3.84
CA HIS A 207 -40.58 -12.64 -3.86
C HIS A 207 -40.97 -11.32 -3.20
N THR A 208 -40.03 -10.60 -2.63
CA THR A 208 -40.30 -9.31 -1.97
C THR A 208 -39.44 -8.18 -2.55
N GLN A 209 -40.03 -7.00 -2.69
CA GLN A 209 -39.30 -5.79 -3.13
C GLN A 209 -37.98 -5.54 -2.35
N LYS A 210 -37.84 -6.16 -1.16
CA LYS A 210 -36.62 -6.08 -0.34
C LYS A 210 -35.40 -6.77 -0.99
N ALA A 211 -35.59 -7.77 -1.83
CA ALA A 211 -34.50 -8.46 -2.53
C ALA A 211 -33.76 -7.53 -3.52
N MET A 212 -34.50 -6.66 -4.23
CA MET A 212 -33.89 -5.67 -5.11
C MET A 212 -33.11 -4.58 -4.35
N GLN A 213 -33.54 -4.25 -3.13
CA GLN A 213 -32.81 -3.30 -2.28
C GLN A 213 -31.53 -3.92 -1.72
N ALA A 214 -31.53 -5.21 -1.38
CA ALA A 214 -30.32 -5.91 -0.94
C ALA A 214 -29.28 -6.04 -2.06
N GLU A 215 -29.70 -6.32 -3.30
CA GLU A 215 -28.81 -6.35 -4.48
C GLU A 215 -28.14 -4.99 -4.73
N ARG A 216 -28.88 -3.89 -4.59
CA ARG A 216 -28.31 -2.52 -4.65
C ARG A 216 -27.33 -2.26 -3.51
N ALA A 217 -27.67 -2.66 -2.29
CA ALA A 217 -26.77 -2.47 -1.14
C ALA A 217 -25.46 -3.23 -1.30
N VAL A 218 -25.46 -4.46 -1.87
CA VAL A 218 -24.24 -5.21 -2.19
C VAL A 218 -23.42 -4.52 -3.27
N THR A 219 -24.09 -4.01 -4.31
CA THR A 219 -23.41 -3.28 -5.40
C THR A 219 -22.80 -1.97 -4.89
N ASP A 220 -23.53 -1.20 -4.09
CA ASP A 220 -23.08 0.06 -3.52
C ASP A 220 -21.90 -0.16 -2.54
N MET A 221 -21.98 -1.19 -1.71
CA MET A 221 -20.89 -1.56 -0.79
C MET A 221 -19.63 -2.04 -1.54
N THR A 222 -19.80 -2.76 -2.65
CA THR A 222 -18.70 -3.18 -3.52
C THR A 222 -18.03 -1.98 -4.17
N ASN A 223 -18.80 -1.05 -4.70
CA ASN A 223 -18.30 0.16 -5.32
C ASN A 223 -17.59 1.07 -4.30
N ASP A 224 -18.09 1.16 -3.08
CA ASP A 224 -17.47 1.94 -2.00
C ASP A 224 -16.12 1.34 -1.55
N LEU A 225 -16.03 0.02 -1.46
CA LEU A 225 -14.77 -0.69 -1.16
C LEU A 225 -13.75 -0.55 -2.29
N LEU A 226 -14.18 -0.69 -3.54
CA LEU A 226 -13.32 -0.48 -4.70
C LEU A 226 -12.81 0.97 -4.77
N LYS A 227 -13.67 1.96 -4.48
CA LYS A 227 -13.29 3.37 -4.39
C LYS A 227 -12.29 3.62 -3.27
N LYS A 228 -12.57 3.15 -2.05
CA LYS A 228 -11.66 3.30 -0.91
C LYS A 228 -10.31 2.62 -1.14
N ASN A 229 -10.30 1.44 -1.78
CA ASN A 229 -9.06 0.75 -2.14
C ASN A 229 -8.29 1.48 -3.26
N ALA A 230 -8.99 2.02 -4.28
CA ALA A 230 -8.38 2.81 -5.34
C ALA A 230 -7.80 4.14 -4.83
N ASP A 231 -8.51 4.82 -3.93
CA ASP A 231 -8.05 6.07 -3.32
C ASP A 231 -6.83 5.85 -2.39
N ALA A 232 -6.80 4.76 -1.63
CA ALA A 232 -5.66 4.40 -0.80
C ALA A 232 -4.42 4.02 -1.62
N LEU A 233 -4.60 3.34 -2.77
CA LEU A 233 -3.51 3.03 -3.71
C LEU A 233 -3.00 4.28 -4.44
N LYS A 234 -3.88 5.25 -4.73
CA LYS A 234 -3.53 6.48 -5.44
C LYS A 234 -2.67 7.42 -4.61
N MET A 235 -2.87 7.48 -3.29
CA MET A 235 -2.08 8.35 -2.41
C MET A 235 -0.62 7.91 -2.24
N GLY A 236 -0.29 6.62 -2.45
CA GLY A 236 1.08 6.12 -2.28
C GLY A 236 1.98 6.28 -3.51
N THR A 237 1.44 6.38 -4.72
CA THR A 237 2.24 6.15 -5.94
C THR A 237 2.60 7.40 -6.72
N ILE A 238 1.84 8.48 -6.63
CA ILE A 238 1.99 9.66 -7.51
C ILE A 238 2.97 10.69 -6.95
N GLU A 239 3.06 10.85 -5.64
CA GLU A 239 3.93 11.85 -5.02
C GLU A 239 5.41 11.42 -5.03
N THR A 240 5.68 10.13 -4.84
CA THR A 240 7.04 9.57 -4.81
C THR A 240 7.76 9.60 -6.17
N ALA A 241 7.00 9.45 -7.27
CA ALA A 241 7.57 9.41 -8.61
C ALA A 241 7.97 10.80 -9.16
N LYS A 242 7.35 11.86 -8.67
CA LYS A 242 7.66 13.25 -9.10
C LYS A 242 8.89 13.83 -8.40
N GLU A 243 9.14 13.42 -7.16
CA GLU A 243 10.23 13.96 -6.34
C GLU A 243 11.59 13.30 -6.65
N SER A 244 11.59 12.07 -7.13
CA SER A 244 12.81 11.32 -7.51
C SER A 244 13.60 11.91 -8.69
N GLN A 245 13.03 12.87 -9.44
CA GLN A 245 13.67 13.46 -10.62
C GLN A 245 14.32 14.83 -10.39
N ARG A 246 14.20 15.43 -9.22
CA ARG A 246 14.86 16.71 -8.91
C ARG A 246 16.21 16.47 -8.21
N GLY A 247 17.28 16.60 -8.98
CA GLY A 247 18.63 16.66 -8.46
C GLY A 247 18.84 17.94 -7.62
N VAL A 248 19.66 17.81 -6.55
CA VAL A 248 20.10 18.85 -5.63
C VAL A 248 18.97 19.56 -4.88
N VAL A 249 18.70 19.04 -3.69
CA VAL A 249 17.67 19.57 -2.79
C VAL A 249 18.23 20.75 -2.01
N ASP A 250 17.59 21.92 -2.07
CA ASP A 250 17.85 23.06 -1.20
C ASP A 250 17.58 22.70 0.27
N ILE A 251 18.34 23.29 1.18
CA ILE A 251 18.20 23.09 2.65
C ILE A 251 16.77 23.37 3.10
N GLU A 252 16.10 24.33 2.50
CA GLU A 252 14.70 24.66 2.75
C GLU A 252 13.76 23.50 2.40
N THR A 253 14.01 22.79 1.30
CA THR A 253 13.24 21.61 0.91
C THR A 253 13.45 20.45 1.89
N LEU A 254 14.67 20.27 2.40
CA LEU A 254 14.96 19.26 3.44
C LEU A 254 14.23 19.57 4.75
N GLN A 255 14.20 20.84 5.15
CA GLN A 255 13.46 21.28 6.34
C GLN A 255 11.95 21.12 6.16
N GLN A 256 11.43 21.46 5.00
CA GLN A 256 10.02 21.31 4.65
C GLN A 256 9.60 19.83 4.63
N THR A 257 10.43 18.97 4.04
CA THR A 257 10.19 17.51 3.99
C THR A 257 10.19 16.90 5.39
N ASN A 258 11.12 17.32 6.25
CA ASN A 258 11.18 16.86 7.63
C ASN A 258 9.94 17.30 8.43
N LYS A 259 9.49 18.53 8.22
CA LYS A 259 8.28 19.07 8.86
C LYS A 259 7.04 18.33 8.38
N SER A 260 6.88 18.12 7.06
CA SER A 260 5.75 17.36 6.49
C SER A 260 5.74 15.90 6.94
N LEU A 261 6.92 15.30 7.14
CA LEU A 261 7.02 13.93 7.65
C LEU A 261 6.54 13.85 9.11
N ILE A 262 6.94 14.82 9.95
CA ILE A 262 6.49 14.90 11.35
C ILE A 262 4.98 15.11 11.41
N GLU A 263 4.45 16.07 10.65
CA GLU A 263 3.00 16.33 10.55
C GLU A 263 2.22 15.08 10.09
N THR A 264 2.75 14.34 9.11
CA THR A 264 2.14 13.09 8.63
C THR A 264 2.14 11.99 9.70
N LEU A 265 3.22 11.88 10.47
CA LEU A 265 3.30 10.93 11.60
C LEU A 265 2.34 11.29 12.73
N ASP A 266 2.20 12.57 13.03
CA ASP A 266 1.26 13.06 14.04
C ASP A 266 -0.19 12.83 13.62
N GLU A 267 -0.51 13.07 12.34
CA GLU A 267 -1.85 12.83 11.78
C GLU A 267 -2.20 11.34 11.75
N LEU A 268 -1.24 10.47 11.43
CA LEU A 268 -1.40 9.01 11.52
C LEU A 268 -1.67 8.55 12.95
N ASN A 269 -0.93 9.07 13.92
CA ASN A 269 -1.16 8.77 15.33
C ASN A 269 -2.58 9.18 15.78
N LYS A 270 -3.04 10.33 15.33
CA LYS A 270 -4.39 10.82 15.59
C LYS A 270 -5.45 9.92 14.98
N ILE A 271 -5.31 9.56 13.70
CA ILE A 271 -6.22 8.64 12.99
C ILE A 271 -6.25 7.27 13.67
N GLN A 272 -5.12 6.73 14.08
CA GLN A 272 -5.04 5.44 14.78
C GLN A 272 -5.76 5.50 16.14
N THR A 273 -5.57 6.60 16.87
CA THR A 273 -6.20 6.81 18.18
C THR A 273 -7.72 6.96 18.05
N GLU A 274 -8.18 7.78 17.10
CA GLU A 274 -9.61 7.95 16.80
C GLU A 274 -10.25 6.66 16.26
N GLY A 275 -9.56 5.92 15.41
CA GLY A 275 -10.01 4.63 14.89
C GLY A 275 -10.14 3.56 15.99
N ARG A 276 -9.25 3.59 16.99
CA ARG A 276 -9.33 2.71 18.16
C ARG A 276 -10.52 3.06 19.04
N ALA A 277 -10.74 4.35 19.28
CA ALA A 277 -11.89 4.83 20.06
C ALA A 277 -13.23 4.46 19.40
N LYS A 278 -13.35 4.62 18.07
CA LYS A 278 -14.54 4.23 17.30
C LYS A 278 -14.80 2.73 17.33
N ARG A 279 -13.76 1.90 17.30
CA ARG A 279 -13.91 0.43 17.42
C ARG A 279 -14.42 0.03 18.79
N VAL A 280 -13.87 0.60 19.86
CA VAL A 280 -14.33 0.33 21.24
C VAL A 280 -15.77 0.76 21.42
N ALA A 281 -16.18 1.92 20.88
CA ALA A 281 -17.56 2.37 20.94
C ALA A 281 -18.53 1.44 20.18
N ALA A 282 -18.12 0.97 18.99
CA ALA A 282 -18.91 0.01 18.21
C ALA A 282 -19.03 -1.37 18.91
N GLU A 283 -17.97 -1.84 19.57
CA GLU A 283 -18.01 -3.08 20.37
C GLU A 283 -18.98 -2.96 21.55
N GLN A 284 -19.02 -1.81 22.22
CA GLN A 284 -19.95 -1.56 23.32
C GLN A 284 -21.42 -1.50 22.85
N GLU A 285 -21.67 -1.05 21.64
CA GLU A 285 -23.00 -0.98 21.05
C GLU A 285 -23.51 -2.34 20.55
N LEU A 286 -22.57 -3.19 20.08
CA LEU A 286 -22.87 -4.58 19.69
C LEU A 286 -23.11 -5.54 20.87
N THR A 287 -22.67 -5.15 22.08
CA THR A 287 -22.86 -5.94 23.31
C THR A 287 -24.10 -5.51 24.12
N ARG A 288 -24.84 -4.50 23.67
CA ARG A 288 -26.16 -4.10 24.16
C ARG A 288 -27.29 -4.73 23.36
#